data_da9280977827ebb8dae0f28254ef21dc
#
_entry.id   da9280977827ebb8dae0f28254ef21dc
#
_cell.length_a   1.000
_cell.length_b   1.000
_cell.length_c   1.000
_cell.angle_alpha   90.00
_cell.angle_beta   90.00
_cell.angle_gamma   90.00
#
_symmetry.space_group_name_H-M   'P 1'
#
loop_
_entity.id
_entity.type
_entity.pdbx_description
1 polymer ?
#
loop_
_entity_poly.entity_id
_entity_poly.type
_entity_poly.pdbx_seq_one_letter_code
_entity_poly.pdbx_strand_id
1 'polypeptide(L)'
;MNRKWFGILTLVALATSLLLSSSCARDQKLTSISIQPSGGFTFEGLNAAGQFTAYGTYIHPPQTKDITSLVTWTINVQNLATITPGGLITYTRTDLCGSGDVTATYNFDGSVYTASAPVKGALDGTASCQ
;
A
#
# COMPACT_ATOMS: atom_id res chain seq x y z
N MET A 1 -26.01 6.05 -57.24
CA MET A 1 -25.91 6.09 -55.77
C MET A 1 -25.42 7.45 -55.34
N ASN A 2 -26.22 8.21 -54.58
CA ASN A 2 -25.93 9.61 -54.26
C ASN A 2 -24.81 9.71 -53.24
N ARG A 3 -23.75 10.47 -53.54
CA ARG A 3 -22.60 10.77 -52.67
C ARG A 3 -22.99 11.20 -51.24
N LYS A 4 -24.19 11.72 -51.05
CA LYS A 4 -24.73 12.15 -49.74
C LYS A 4 -25.09 10.98 -48.84
N TRP A 5 -25.44 9.81 -49.37
CA TRP A 5 -25.77 8.61 -48.59
C TRP A 5 -24.53 7.91 -48.06
N PHE A 6 -23.40 7.99 -48.80
CA PHE A 6 -22.13 7.45 -48.29
C PHE A 6 -21.61 8.20 -47.06
N GLY A 7 -21.82 9.50 -47.00
CA GLY A 7 -21.42 10.30 -45.81
C GLY A 7 -22.24 9.98 -44.57
N ILE A 8 -23.53 9.70 -44.73
CA ILE A 8 -24.41 9.36 -43.59
C ILE A 8 -24.09 7.96 -43.06
N LEU A 9 -23.83 6.99 -43.95
CA LEU A 9 -23.46 5.62 -43.54
C LEU A 9 -22.13 5.57 -42.82
N THR A 10 -21.12 6.36 -43.24
CA THR A 10 -19.82 6.44 -42.52
C THR A 10 -19.94 7.12 -41.16
N LEU A 11 -20.81 8.13 -41.06
CA LEU A 11 -21.01 8.86 -39.81
C LEU A 11 -21.75 7.99 -38.75
N VAL A 12 -22.72 7.18 -39.19
CA VAL A 12 -23.43 6.23 -38.34
C VAL A 12 -22.49 5.09 -37.87
N ALA A 13 -21.64 4.58 -38.77
CA ALA A 13 -20.67 3.55 -38.44
C ALA A 13 -19.62 4.05 -37.40
N LEU A 14 -19.21 5.32 -37.48
CA LEU A 14 -18.28 5.91 -36.51
C LEU A 14 -18.93 6.17 -35.17
N ALA A 15 -20.21 6.54 -35.12
CA ALA A 15 -20.96 6.76 -33.88
C ALA A 15 -21.25 5.47 -33.13
N THR A 16 -21.48 4.36 -33.82
CA THR A 16 -21.74 3.05 -33.19
C THR A 16 -20.47 2.43 -32.61
N SER A 17 -19.29 2.75 -33.11
CA SER A 17 -18.02 2.23 -32.54
C SER A 17 -17.64 2.89 -31.22
N LEU A 18 -18.13 4.10 -30.93
CA LEU A 18 -17.87 4.77 -29.64
C LEU A 18 -18.74 4.25 -28.48
N LEU A 19 -19.86 3.57 -28.78
CA LEU A 19 -20.78 3.06 -27.75
C LEU A 19 -20.40 1.67 -27.20
N LEU A 20 -19.44 0.98 -27.85
CA LEU A 20 -19.00 -0.36 -27.43
C LEU A 20 -17.88 -0.35 -26.40
N SER A 21 -17.36 0.81 -26.02
CA SER A 21 -16.33 0.95 -24.99
C SER A 21 -16.89 1.16 -23.57
N SER A 22 -18.19 0.95 -23.36
CA SER A 22 -18.74 0.75 -22.00
C SER A 22 -18.37 -0.66 -21.53
N SER A 23 -17.07 -0.96 -21.52
CA SER A 23 -16.52 -2.07 -20.78
C SER A 23 -17.01 -1.93 -19.34
N CYS A 24 -17.72 -2.93 -18.85
CA CYS A 24 -18.14 -3.07 -17.46
C CYS A 24 -16.98 -2.66 -16.55
N ALA A 25 -16.96 -1.42 -16.10
CA ALA A 25 -16.18 -1.02 -14.95
C ALA A 25 -16.82 -1.71 -13.74
N ARG A 26 -16.52 -3.01 -13.56
CA ARG A 26 -16.77 -3.64 -12.29
C ARG A 26 -15.90 -2.91 -11.28
N ASP A 27 -16.54 -2.35 -10.27
CA ASP A 27 -15.85 -1.65 -9.21
C ASP A 27 -14.75 -2.55 -8.64
N GLN A 28 -13.53 -2.03 -8.61
CA GLN A 28 -12.42 -2.75 -8.01
C GLN A 28 -12.75 -3.03 -6.55
N LYS A 29 -12.66 -4.28 -6.14
CA LYS A 29 -12.85 -4.69 -4.76
C LYS A 29 -11.50 -5.02 -4.13
N LEU A 30 -11.16 -4.34 -3.05
CA LEU A 30 -10.01 -4.70 -2.21
C LEU A 30 -10.32 -5.99 -1.46
N THR A 31 -9.40 -6.93 -1.46
CA THR A 31 -9.54 -8.22 -0.76
C THR A 31 -8.62 -8.35 0.44
N SER A 32 -7.42 -7.75 0.37
CA SER A 32 -6.45 -7.78 1.46
C SER A 32 -5.42 -6.67 1.29
N ILE A 33 -4.72 -6.36 2.39
CA ILE A 33 -3.50 -5.57 2.36
C ILE A 33 -2.34 -6.36 2.95
N SER A 34 -1.13 -6.00 2.56
CA SER A 34 0.12 -6.58 3.08
C SER A 34 1.17 -5.50 3.27
N ILE A 35 2.14 -5.74 4.16
CA ILE A 35 3.29 -4.88 4.39
C ILE A 35 4.55 -5.59 3.89
N GLN A 36 5.47 -4.84 3.31
CA GLN A 36 6.81 -5.29 2.95
C GLN A 36 7.86 -4.37 3.60
N PRO A 37 8.96 -4.92 4.14
CA PRO A 37 9.23 -6.36 4.30
C PRO A 37 8.33 -7.00 5.36
N SER A 38 7.80 -8.19 5.08
CA SER A 38 6.89 -8.90 6.00
C SER A 38 7.57 -9.40 7.27
N GLY A 39 8.89 -9.62 7.20
CA GLY A 39 9.73 -9.96 8.36
C GLY A 39 10.07 -8.77 9.24
N GLY A 40 9.67 -7.56 8.84
CA GLY A 40 9.94 -6.32 9.55
C GLY A 40 11.40 -5.89 9.50
N PHE A 41 11.80 -5.12 10.52
CA PHE A 41 13.16 -4.60 10.66
C PHE A 41 13.76 -4.92 12.02
N THR A 42 15.07 -5.20 12.02
CA THR A 42 15.90 -5.16 13.22
C THR A 42 16.84 -3.97 13.08
N PHE A 43 16.80 -3.05 14.03
CA PHE A 43 17.60 -1.84 14.04
C PHE A 43 18.77 -1.96 15.00
N GLU A 44 19.94 -1.60 14.54
CA GLU A 44 21.16 -1.50 15.32
C GLU A 44 21.68 -0.07 15.21
N GLY A 45 21.80 0.62 16.33
CA GLY A 45 22.32 1.99 16.37
C GLY A 45 21.26 3.09 16.16
N LEU A 46 21.63 4.29 16.60
CA LEU A 46 20.78 5.49 16.59
C LEU A 46 20.53 5.95 15.14
N ASN A 47 19.29 6.35 14.87
CA ASN A 47 18.81 6.81 13.57
C ASN A 47 18.88 5.75 12.45
N ALA A 48 19.06 4.48 12.80
CA ALA A 48 18.82 3.41 11.84
C ALA A 48 17.37 3.52 11.31
N ALA A 49 17.22 3.44 10.01
CA ALA A 49 15.95 3.65 9.35
C ALA A 49 15.63 2.52 8.37
N GLY A 50 14.34 2.31 8.13
CA GLY A 50 13.84 1.35 7.17
C GLY A 50 12.59 1.88 6.48
N GLN A 51 12.30 1.39 5.30
CA GLN A 51 11.11 1.78 4.55
C GLN A 51 10.13 0.61 4.49
N PHE A 52 8.95 0.80 5.08
CA PHE A 52 7.81 -0.06 4.85
C PHE A 52 7.01 0.39 3.64
N THR A 53 6.52 -0.58 2.89
CA THR A 53 5.61 -0.37 1.76
C THR A 53 4.34 -1.19 2.01
N ALA A 54 3.19 -0.59 1.80
CA ALA A 54 1.91 -1.29 1.89
C ALA A 54 1.36 -1.57 0.49
N TYR A 55 0.89 -2.79 0.29
CA TYR A 55 0.27 -3.24 -0.96
C TYR A 55 -1.17 -3.67 -0.73
N GLY A 56 -2.06 -3.21 -1.60
CA GLY A 56 -3.44 -3.66 -1.67
C GLY A 56 -3.64 -4.67 -2.80
N THR A 57 -4.27 -5.79 -2.50
CA THR A 57 -4.68 -6.79 -3.49
C THR A 57 -6.14 -6.58 -3.84
N TYR A 58 -6.39 -6.39 -5.13
CA TYR A 58 -7.70 -6.12 -5.67
C TYR A 58 -8.16 -7.22 -6.61
N ILE A 59 -9.47 -7.33 -6.77
CA ILE A 59 -10.12 -8.16 -7.78
C ILE A 59 -10.99 -7.27 -8.70
N HIS A 60 -11.24 -7.76 -9.90
CA HIS A 60 -12.05 -7.10 -10.94
C HIS A 60 -11.50 -5.77 -11.48
N PRO A 61 -10.34 -5.82 -12.19
CA PRO A 61 -9.48 -6.96 -12.49
C PRO A 61 -8.52 -7.30 -11.34
N PRO A 62 -7.96 -8.51 -11.29
CA PRO A 62 -6.93 -8.86 -10.31
C PRO A 62 -5.72 -7.94 -10.47
N GLN A 63 -5.33 -7.26 -9.40
CA GLN A 63 -4.25 -6.30 -9.38
C GLN A 63 -3.69 -6.10 -7.98
N THR A 64 -2.37 -5.93 -7.88
CA THR A 64 -1.71 -5.46 -6.66
C THR A 64 -1.23 -4.03 -6.88
N LYS A 65 -1.56 -3.14 -5.96
CA LYS A 65 -1.18 -1.72 -6.02
C LYS A 65 -0.40 -1.33 -4.78
N ASP A 66 0.57 -0.45 -4.95
CA ASP A 66 1.17 0.27 -3.84
C ASP A 66 0.15 1.25 -3.25
N ILE A 67 -0.13 1.10 -1.98
CA ILE A 67 -1.06 1.94 -1.21
C ILE A 67 -0.36 2.60 -0.01
N THR A 68 0.96 2.66 -0.01
CA THR A 68 1.80 3.15 1.10
C THR A 68 1.37 4.53 1.59
N SER A 69 1.01 5.43 0.69
CA SER A 69 0.54 6.79 1.01
C SER A 69 -0.95 6.87 1.35
N LEU A 70 -1.70 5.79 1.21
CA LEU A 70 -3.14 5.74 1.45
C LEU A 70 -3.49 5.09 2.78
N VAL A 71 -2.56 4.40 3.41
CA VAL A 71 -2.74 3.75 4.71
C VAL A 71 -2.38 4.70 5.84
N THR A 72 -2.98 4.48 7.00
CA THR A 72 -2.54 5.08 8.25
C THR A 72 -1.53 4.15 8.90
N TRP A 73 -0.31 4.65 9.08
CA TRP A 73 0.76 3.95 9.76
C TRP A 73 0.73 4.21 11.26
N THR A 74 0.84 3.17 12.06
CA THR A 74 0.98 3.26 13.51
C THR A 74 2.06 2.31 14.01
N ILE A 75 2.65 2.64 15.16
CA ILE A 75 3.62 1.80 15.86
C ILE A 75 3.24 1.72 17.34
N ASN A 76 3.29 0.54 17.92
CA ASN A 76 2.92 0.34 19.32
C ASN A 76 4.06 0.61 20.32
N VAL A 77 5.29 0.85 19.83
CA VAL A 77 6.50 1.13 20.65
C VAL A 77 7.08 2.51 20.30
N GLN A 78 6.31 3.56 20.53
CA GLN A 78 6.67 4.94 20.19
C GLN A 78 7.92 5.47 20.94
N ASN A 79 8.27 4.88 22.05
CA ASN A 79 9.50 5.18 22.78
C ASN A 79 10.76 4.58 22.14
N LEU A 80 10.61 3.67 21.20
CA LEU A 80 11.71 2.96 20.54
C LEU A 80 11.96 3.47 19.12
N ALA A 81 10.90 3.70 18.39
CA ALA A 81 10.96 4.14 17.00
C ALA A 81 9.76 5.02 16.64
N THR A 82 9.90 5.78 15.57
CA THR A 82 8.84 6.58 14.97
C THR A 82 8.58 6.13 13.55
N ILE A 83 7.34 6.30 13.09
CA ILE A 83 6.99 6.01 11.70
C ILE A 83 6.29 7.21 11.06
N THR A 84 6.68 7.53 9.84
CA THR A 84 6.07 8.63 9.07
C THR A 84 4.83 8.16 8.31
N PRO A 85 3.96 9.08 7.85
CA PRO A 85 2.84 8.73 6.97
C PRO A 85 3.26 8.04 5.66
N GLY A 86 4.51 8.19 5.23
CA GLY A 86 5.07 7.52 4.06
C GLY A 86 5.67 6.15 4.35
N GLY A 87 5.55 5.62 5.60
CA GLY A 87 6.06 4.30 5.97
C GLY A 87 7.55 4.26 6.29
N LEU A 88 8.24 5.41 6.37
CA LEU A 88 9.63 5.47 6.84
C LEU A 88 9.65 5.32 8.35
N ILE A 89 10.26 4.25 8.85
CA ILE A 89 10.50 4.04 10.27
C ILE A 89 11.93 4.45 10.63
N THR A 90 12.09 5.11 11.76
CA THR A 90 13.39 5.53 12.30
C THR A 90 13.50 5.10 13.76
N TYR A 91 14.59 4.41 14.08
CA TYR A 91 14.93 4.02 15.44
C TYR A 91 15.52 5.21 16.19
N THR A 92 14.93 5.56 17.33
CA THR A 92 15.24 6.80 18.05
C THR A 92 16.06 6.61 19.31
N ARG A 93 16.34 5.37 19.70
CA ARG A 93 17.03 5.06 20.95
C ARG A 93 18.06 3.94 20.77
N THR A 94 19.20 4.09 21.44
CA THR A 94 20.29 3.10 21.45
C THR A 94 20.45 2.41 22.80
N ASP A 95 19.72 2.88 23.83
CA ASP A 95 19.85 2.42 25.21
C ASP A 95 18.74 1.42 25.61
N LEU A 96 17.84 1.11 24.69
CA LEU A 96 16.74 0.20 24.95
C LEU A 96 16.69 -0.93 23.91
N CYS A 97 16.64 -2.13 24.44
CA CYS A 97 16.13 -3.28 23.70
C CYS A 97 14.61 -3.28 23.73
N GLY A 98 14.00 -3.64 22.63
CA GLY A 98 12.55 -3.78 22.56
C GLY A 98 12.08 -4.36 21.25
N SER A 99 10.86 -4.84 21.29
CA SER A 99 10.16 -5.31 20.09
C SER A 99 8.74 -4.78 20.07
N GLY A 100 8.22 -4.58 18.90
CA GLY A 100 6.85 -4.13 18.69
C GLY A 100 6.43 -4.40 17.27
N ASP A 101 5.29 -3.81 16.90
CA ASP A 101 4.70 -3.97 15.58
C ASP A 101 4.39 -2.60 14.97
N VAL A 102 4.68 -2.50 13.69
CA VAL A 102 4.14 -1.47 12.82
C VAL A 102 2.87 -2.02 12.19
N THR A 103 1.83 -1.22 12.18
CA THR A 103 0.54 -1.56 11.59
C THR A 103 0.16 -0.54 10.54
N ALA A 104 -0.21 -1.01 9.35
CA ALA A 104 -0.87 -0.24 8.32
C ALA A 104 -2.38 -0.49 8.39
N THR A 105 -3.16 0.58 8.40
CA THR A 105 -4.63 0.53 8.40
C THR A 105 -5.15 1.27 7.17
N TYR A 106 -5.99 0.61 6.38
CA TYR A 106 -6.61 1.18 5.20
C TYR A 106 -8.13 1.05 5.26
N ASN A 107 -8.81 2.18 5.14
CA ASN A 107 -10.27 2.19 5.03
C ASN A 107 -10.65 2.29 3.55
N PHE A 108 -11.28 1.25 3.03
CA PHE A 108 -11.69 1.16 1.64
C PHE A 108 -13.15 0.71 1.58
N ASP A 109 -13.97 1.54 0.95
CA ASP A 109 -15.42 1.28 0.76
C ASP A 109 -16.13 0.87 2.07
N GLY A 110 -15.85 1.61 3.15
CA GLY A 110 -16.44 1.39 4.47
C GLY A 110 -15.91 0.15 5.22
N SER A 111 -14.98 -0.60 4.65
CA SER A 111 -14.31 -1.73 5.28
C SER A 111 -12.90 -1.35 5.72
N VAL A 112 -12.51 -1.80 6.91
CA VAL A 112 -11.17 -1.57 7.47
C VAL A 112 -10.30 -2.79 7.24
N TYR A 113 -9.15 -2.58 6.61
CA TYR A 113 -8.13 -3.60 6.36
C TYR A 113 -6.88 -3.25 7.16
N THR A 114 -6.26 -4.24 7.77
CA THR A 114 -5.03 -4.07 8.56
C THR A 114 -3.98 -5.09 8.17
N ALA A 115 -2.71 -4.68 8.24
CA ALA A 115 -1.56 -5.58 8.16
C ALA A 115 -0.50 -5.08 9.15
N SER A 116 0.28 -6.01 9.72
CA SER A 116 1.33 -5.67 10.69
C SER A 116 2.64 -6.35 10.32
N ALA A 117 3.75 -5.72 10.71
CA ALA A 117 5.09 -6.26 10.57
C ALA A 117 5.90 -5.98 11.84
N PRO A 118 6.74 -6.92 12.30
CA PRO A 118 7.51 -6.76 13.52
C PRO A 118 8.65 -5.75 13.36
N VAL A 119 8.98 -5.08 14.45
CA VAL A 119 10.18 -4.24 14.57
C VAL A 119 10.92 -4.58 15.86
N LYS A 120 12.23 -4.64 15.78
CA LYS A 120 13.11 -4.93 16.92
C LYS A 120 14.21 -3.88 16.97
N GLY A 121 14.51 -3.42 18.17
CA GLY A 121 15.67 -2.60 18.45
C GLY A 121 16.70 -3.38 19.24
N ALA A 122 17.96 -3.36 18.81
CA ALA A 122 19.09 -3.93 19.52
C ALA A 122 20.01 -2.81 20.02
N LEU A 123 20.68 -3.05 21.13
CA LEU A 123 21.75 -2.21 21.59
C LEU A 123 22.91 -2.29 20.60
N ASP A 124 23.62 -1.16 20.42
CA ASP A 124 24.74 -1.05 19.50
C ASP A 124 25.77 -2.19 19.68
N GLY A 125 25.80 -3.11 18.75
CA GLY A 125 26.90 -4.04 18.44
C GLY A 125 27.27 -5.12 19.47
N THR A 126 26.67 -5.19 20.66
CA THR A 126 27.15 -6.08 21.72
C THR A 126 26.09 -6.85 22.50
N ALA A 127 24.81 -6.58 22.33
CA ALA A 127 23.75 -7.28 23.06
C ALA A 127 22.61 -7.66 22.11
N SER A 128 22.41 -8.96 21.94
CA SER A 128 21.14 -9.48 21.47
C SER A 128 20.08 -9.20 22.53
N CYS A 129 19.08 -8.41 22.17
CA CYS A 129 17.88 -8.28 22.98
C CYS A 129 17.18 -9.65 23.08
N GLN A 130 17.14 -10.27 24.23
CA GLN A 130 16.39 -11.49 24.52
C GLN A 130 14.93 -11.17 24.83
#